data_4c93656b325be3d10c8bd28dfe13a76b
#
_entry.id   4c93656b325be3d10c8bd28dfe13a76b
#
_cell.length_a   1.000
_cell.length_b   1.000
_cell.length_c   1.000
_cell.angle_alpha   90.00
_cell.angle_beta   90.00
_cell.angle_gamma   90.00
#
_symmetry.space_group_name_H-M   'P 1'
#
loop_
_entity.id
_entity.type
_entity.pdbx_description
1 polymer ?
#
loop_
_entity_poly.entity_id
_entity_poly.type
_entity_poly.pdbx_seq_one_letter_code
_entity_poly.pdbx_strand_id
1 'polypeptide(L)'
;IKIHAVTPQNEPLNHGNSASLFMGWEEARDFIKTGLGPAFKEAGVTTKIYVFDHNYNYDNLADQKSYPTKIYDDAEASQYIAGAAYHNYGGNRSELLNIHKLYPNKELLFTETSIGTWNSGRDLEARLLNDMEEIALGTANNWCRGAIVWNLMLDSDLGPVSPSDGSCKTCYGA
;
A
#
# COMPACT_ATOMS: atom_id res chain seq x y z
N ILE A 1 20.95 -6.89 7.33
CA ILE A 1 19.64 -6.30 7.71
C ILE A 1 18.56 -7.30 7.33
N LYS A 2 17.66 -7.60 8.25
CA LYS A 2 16.52 -8.48 7.98
C LYS A 2 15.37 -7.64 7.43
N ILE A 3 14.91 -7.95 6.22
CA ILE A 3 13.72 -7.32 5.62
C ILE A 3 12.48 -7.95 6.26
N HIS A 4 11.59 -7.14 6.81
CA HIS A 4 10.37 -7.61 7.46
C HIS A 4 9.33 -8.07 6.45
N ALA A 5 9.07 -7.24 5.44
CA ALA A 5 8.05 -7.50 4.44
C ALA A 5 8.42 -6.87 3.08
N VAL A 6 7.76 -7.35 2.05
CA VAL A 6 7.76 -6.78 0.69
C VAL A 6 6.34 -6.75 0.14
N THR A 7 6.10 -5.85 -0.80
CA THR A 7 4.96 -5.87 -1.70
C THR A 7 5.47 -6.11 -3.12
N PRO A 8 4.80 -6.91 -3.96
CA PRO A 8 5.27 -7.21 -5.32
C PRO A 8 5.35 -5.97 -6.20
N GLN A 9 4.42 -5.02 -6.03
CA GLN A 9 4.31 -3.82 -6.84
C GLN A 9 3.70 -2.70 -6.00
N ASN A 10 4.31 -1.51 -6.05
CA ASN A 10 3.70 -0.29 -5.52
C ASN A 10 2.62 0.20 -6.46
N GLU A 11 1.45 0.52 -5.92
CA GLU A 11 0.28 1.04 -6.65
C GLU A 11 0.01 0.29 -7.97
N PRO A 12 -0.27 -1.01 -7.93
CA PRO A 12 -0.32 -1.86 -9.13
C PRO A 12 -1.38 -1.47 -10.16
N LEU A 13 -2.37 -0.68 -9.79
CA LEU A 13 -3.42 -0.21 -10.69
C LEU A 13 -3.12 1.19 -11.28
N ASN A 14 -2.07 1.85 -10.80
CA ASN A 14 -1.67 3.19 -11.24
C ASN A 14 -0.49 3.15 -12.20
N HIS A 15 -0.76 2.85 -13.47
CA HIS A 15 0.27 2.82 -14.52
C HIS A 15 0.81 4.21 -14.91
N GLY A 16 0.22 5.28 -14.39
CA GLY A 16 0.69 6.66 -14.60
C GLY A 16 1.75 7.13 -13.61
N ASN A 17 2.07 6.32 -12.60
CA ASN A 17 3.09 6.64 -11.61
C ASN A 17 4.51 6.41 -12.19
N SER A 18 5.52 7.03 -11.56
CA SER A 18 6.92 6.84 -11.95
C SER A 18 7.36 5.40 -11.74
N ALA A 19 8.07 4.85 -12.73
CA ALA A 19 8.62 3.50 -12.71
C ALA A 19 7.58 2.43 -12.31
N SER A 20 6.30 2.69 -12.61
CA SER A 20 5.18 1.82 -12.28
C SER A 20 4.78 0.96 -13.48
N LEU A 21 4.25 -0.22 -13.19
CA LEU A 21 3.68 -1.15 -14.15
C LEU A 21 2.30 -1.56 -13.66
N PHE A 22 1.32 -1.54 -14.55
CA PHE A 22 0.01 -2.07 -14.23
C PHE A 22 0.11 -3.58 -13.97
N MET A 23 -0.44 -4.03 -12.85
CA MET A 23 -0.51 -5.43 -12.46
C MET A 23 -1.90 -5.73 -11.88
N GLY A 24 -2.76 -6.38 -12.64
CA GLY A 24 -4.06 -6.82 -12.16
C GLY A 24 -3.96 -7.87 -11.05
N TRP A 25 -5.04 -8.10 -10.32
CA TRP A 25 -5.04 -9.06 -9.22
C TRP A 25 -4.73 -10.49 -9.69
N GLU A 26 -5.11 -10.85 -10.91
CA GLU A 26 -4.83 -12.16 -11.53
C GLU A 26 -3.33 -12.36 -11.71
N GLU A 27 -2.66 -11.36 -12.27
CA GLU A 27 -1.23 -11.38 -12.51
C GLU A 27 -0.44 -11.41 -11.20
N ALA A 28 -0.84 -10.60 -10.23
CA ALA A 28 -0.25 -10.60 -8.89
C ALA A 28 -0.41 -11.95 -8.19
N ARG A 29 -1.60 -12.56 -8.27
CA ARG A 29 -1.86 -13.92 -7.78
C ARG A 29 -0.92 -14.93 -8.40
N ASP A 30 -0.84 -14.95 -9.73
CA ASP A 30 -0.04 -15.93 -10.46
C ASP A 30 1.46 -15.74 -10.22
N PHE A 31 1.92 -14.49 -10.15
CA PHE A 31 3.31 -14.17 -9.79
C PHE A 31 3.67 -14.68 -8.39
N ILE A 32 2.79 -14.47 -7.40
CA ILE A 32 3.03 -14.94 -6.03
C ILE A 32 2.99 -16.47 -5.97
N LYS A 33 1.98 -17.08 -6.61
CA LYS A 33 1.72 -18.51 -6.58
C LYS A 33 2.82 -19.33 -7.26
N THR A 34 3.29 -18.87 -8.41
CA THR A 34 4.19 -19.66 -9.27
C THR A 34 5.65 -19.21 -9.21
N GLY A 35 5.91 -17.99 -8.76
CA GLY A 35 7.25 -17.40 -8.73
C GLY A 35 7.70 -17.04 -7.31
N LEU A 36 7.22 -15.91 -6.80
CA LEU A 36 7.77 -15.31 -5.58
C LEU A 36 7.64 -16.20 -4.34
N GLY A 37 6.46 -16.77 -4.12
CA GLY A 37 6.19 -17.63 -2.95
C GLY A 37 7.06 -18.87 -2.92
N PRO A 38 7.07 -19.68 -3.99
CA PRO A 38 7.96 -20.83 -4.09
C PRO A 38 9.44 -20.48 -3.93
N ALA A 39 9.90 -19.41 -4.57
CA ALA A 39 11.29 -18.97 -4.48
C ALA A 39 11.69 -18.59 -3.06
N PHE A 40 10.84 -17.86 -2.32
CA PHE A 40 11.08 -17.52 -0.92
C PHE A 40 11.13 -18.78 -0.05
N LYS A 41 10.21 -19.71 -0.26
CA LYS A 41 10.17 -20.97 0.47
C LYS A 41 11.44 -21.81 0.23
N GLU A 42 11.85 -21.96 -1.01
CA GLU A 42 13.06 -22.71 -1.40
C GLU A 42 14.33 -22.09 -0.81
N ALA A 43 14.43 -20.76 -0.87
CA ALA A 43 15.58 -20.04 -0.33
C ALA A 43 15.55 -19.84 1.19
N GLY A 44 14.52 -20.32 1.89
CA GLY A 44 14.37 -20.12 3.34
C GLY A 44 14.19 -18.66 3.74
N VAL A 45 13.67 -17.81 2.83
CA VAL A 45 13.40 -16.40 3.08
C VAL A 45 12.14 -16.27 3.93
N THR A 46 12.26 -15.58 5.08
CA THR A 46 11.15 -15.38 6.04
C THR A 46 10.49 -14.00 5.92
N THR A 47 10.86 -13.23 4.90
CA THR A 47 10.23 -11.94 4.59
C THR A 47 8.77 -12.16 4.23
N LYS A 48 7.86 -11.40 4.85
CA LYS A 48 6.43 -11.48 4.59
C LYS A 48 6.09 -10.88 3.23
N ILE A 49 5.06 -11.41 2.58
CA ILE A 49 4.51 -10.87 1.34
C ILE A 49 3.16 -10.24 1.67
N TYR A 50 3.01 -8.94 1.36
CA TYR A 50 1.72 -8.24 1.39
C TYR A 50 1.31 -7.90 -0.02
N VAL A 51 0.03 -8.06 -0.31
CA VAL A 51 -0.53 -7.77 -1.63
C VAL A 51 -1.12 -6.36 -1.69
N PHE A 52 -1.38 -5.89 -2.89
CA PHE A 52 -2.06 -4.67 -3.24
C PHE A 52 -1.19 -3.41 -3.12
N ASP A 53 -0.92 -2.91 -1.91
CA ASP A 53 -0.09 -1.72 -1.70
C ASP A 53 -0.60 -0.49 -2.48
N HIS A 54 -1.90 -0.16 -2.28
CA HIS A 54 -2.62 0.84 -3.08
C HIS A 54 -3.82 1.44 -2.34
N ASN A 55 -4.51 2.36 -3.00
CA ASN A 55 -5.65 3.11 -2.49
C ASN A 55 -6.87 2.24 -2.14
N TYR A 56 -7.65 2.66 -1.15
CA TYR A 56 -8.90 2.00 -0.77
C TYR A 56 -9.95 1.96 -1.89
N ASN A 57 -9.89 2.84 -2.88
CA ASN A 57 -10.87 2.92 -3.97
C ASN A 57 -10.57 2.01 -5.16
N TYR A 58 -9.46 1.26 -5.13
CA TYR A 58 -9.02 0.42 -6.25
C TYR A 58 -8.94 1.18 -7.58
N ASP A 59 -8.59 2.48 -7.53
CA ASP A 59 -8.58 3.43 -8.65
C ASP A 59 -9.85 3.39 -9.53
N ASN A 60 -10.98 3.07 -8.90
CA ASN A 60 -12.30 2.97 -9.54
C ASN A 60 -12.41 1.91 -10.66
N LEU A 61 -11.49 0.95 -10.70
CA LEU A 61 -11.52 -0.17 -11.63
C LEU A 61 -12.42 -1.28 -11.09
N ALA A 62 -13.59 -1.45 -11.70
CA ALA A 62 -14.63 -2.34 -11.19
C ALA A 62 -14.21 -3.81 -11.13
N ASP A 63 -13.42 -4.27 -12.09
CA ASP A 63 -12.87 -5.62 -12.19
C ASP A 63 -11.72 -5.88 -11.22
N GLN A 64 -11.12 -4.81 -10.68
CA GLN A 64 -10.04 -4.86 -9.71
C GLN A 64 -10.51 -4.68 -8.25
N LYS A 65 -11.79 -4.39 -8.02
CA LYS A 65 -12.34 -4.31 -6.65
C LYS A 65 -12.11 -5.61 -5.90
N SER A 66 -11.90 -5.48 -4.60
CA SER A 66 -11.60 -6.64 -3.74
C SER A 66 -10.32 -7.39 -4.16
N TYR A 67 -9.37 -6.69 -4.73
CA TYR A 67 -8.07 -7.22 -5.18
C TYR A 67 -7.42 -8.18 -4.18
N PRO A 68 -7.23 -7.82 -2.90
CA PRO A 68 -6.63 -8.74 -1.94
C PRO A 68 -7.45 -10.00 -1.70
N THR A 69 -8.77 -9.86 -1.56
CA THR A 69 -9.63 -11.01 -1.24
C THR A 69 -9.71 -12.00 -2.38
N LYS A 70 -9.73 -11.53 -3.62
CA LYS A 70 -9.66 -12.39 -4.81
C LYS A 70 -8.37 -13.22 -4.85
N ILE A 71 -7.25 -12.65 -4.41
CA ILE A 71 -6.00 -13.40 -4.31
C ILE A 71 -6.04 -14.38 -3.13
N TYR A 72 -6.64 -13.99 -1.99
CA TYR A 72 -6.76 -14.89 -0.84
C TYR A 72 -7.67 -16.09 -1.10
N ASP A 73 -8.65 -15.96 -2.00
CA ASP A 73 -9.54 -17.06 -2.40
C ASP A 73 -8.80 -18.19 -3.14
N ASP A 74 -7.63 -17.90 -3.73
CA ASP A 74 -6.73 -18.91 -4.27
C ASP A 74 -5.84 -19.46 -3.13
N ALA A 75 -6.14 -20.68 -2.66
CA ALA A 75 -5.43 -21.31 -1.54
C ALA A 75 -3.93 -21.50 -1.81
N GLU A 76 -3.54 -21.72 -3.08
CA GLU A 76 -2.15 -21.93 -3.45
C GLU A 76 -1.36 -20.61 -3.42
N ALA A 77 -1.97 -19.48 -3.74
CA ALA A 77 -1.37 -18.16 -3.56
C ALA A 77 -1.41 -17.74 -2.09
N SER A 78 -2.56 -17.90 -1.45
CA SER A 78 -2.85 -17.42 -0.09
C SER A 78 -1.87 -17.94 0.97
N GLN A 79 -1.35 -19.17 0.80
CA GLN A 79 -0.39 -19.77 1.73
C GLN A 79 0.91 -18.94 1.87
N TYR A 80 1.28 -18.17 0.87
CA TYR A 80 2.49 -17.34 0.87
C TYR A 80 2.26 -15.91 1.35
N ILE A 81 0.99 -15.48 1.52
CA ILE A 81 0.60 -14.11 1.74
C ILE A 81 0.32 -13.87 3.21
N ALA A 82 1.02 -12.93 3.81
CA ALA A 82 0.78 -12.50 5.18
C ALA A 82 -0.44 -11.59 5.30
N GLY A 83 -0.68 -10.72 4.32
CA GLY A 83 -1.75 -9.75 4.38
C GLY A 83 -1.81 -8.80 3.20
N ALA A 84 -2.48 -7.66 3.39
CA ALA A 84 -2.60 -6.59 2.41
C ALA A 84 -2.07 -5.26 2.95
N ALA A 85 -1.59 -4.43 2.02
CA ALA A 85 -1.09 -3.09 2.29
C ALA A 85 -1.97 -2.05 1.59
N TYR A 86 -2.13 -0.89 2.23
CA TYR A 86 -3.05 0.14 1.76
C TYR A 86 -2.46 1.55 1.84
N HIS A 87 -2.92 2.40 0.90
CA HIS A 87 -2.73 3.85 0.84
C HIS A 87 -4.07 4.56 0.97
N ASN A 88 -4.08 5.85 1.28
CA ASN A 88 -5.31 6.62 1.46
C ASN A 88 -5.47 7.82 0.51
N TYR A 89 -4.83 7.78 -0.63
CA TYR A 89 -5.04 8.84 -1.64
C TYR A 89 -6.42 8.76 -2.31
N GLY A 90 -7.15 7.68 -2.10
CA GLY A 90 -8.50 7.48 -2.58
C GLY A 90 -9.26 6.43 -1.77
N GLY A 91 -10.60 6.56 -1.78
CA GLY A 91 -11.48 5.64 -1.05
C GLY A 91 -11.66 5.99 0.42
N ASN A 92 -11.95 4.97 1.23
CA ASN A 92 -12.24 5.15 2.64
C ASN A 92 -11.67 4.01 3.46
N ARG A 93 -11.11 4.32 4.65
CA ARG A 93 -10.51 3.36 5.58
C ARG A 93 -11.44 2.23 6.06
N SER A 94 -12.76 2.35 5.84
CA SER A 94 -13.68 1.25 6.11
C SER A 94 -13.35 -0.04 5.35
N GLU A 95 -12.58 0.06 4.27
CA GLU A 95 -12.06 -1.09 3.53
C GLU A 95 -11.19 -1.99 4.40
N LEU A 96 -10.42 -1.42 5.32
CA LEU A 96 -9.62 -2.20 6.29
C LEU A 96 -10.52 -3.09 7.17
N LEU A 97 -11.63 -2.54 7.63
CA LEU A 97 -12.60 -3.29 8.43
C LEU A 97 -13.30 -4.37 7.60
N ASN A 98 -13.62 -4.07 6.33
CA ASN A 98 -14.27 -5.01 5.44
C ASN A 98 -13.39 -6.23 5.17
N ILE A 99 -12.12 -6.00 4.82
CA ILE A 99 -11.19 -7.10 4.54
C ILE A 99 -10.87 -7.90 5.81
N HIS A 100 -10.71 -7.23 6.98
CA HIS A 100 -10.49 -7.93 8.24
C HIS A 100 -11.65 -8.84 8.63
N LYS A 101 -12.89 -8.43 8.41
CA LYS A 101 -14.08 -9.25 8.67
C LYS A 101 -14.09 -10.53 7.82
N LEU A 102 -13.66 -10.43 6.56
CA LEU A 102 -13.62 -11.58 5.64
C LEU A 102 -12.43 -12.50 5.92
N TYR A 103 -11.27 -11.93 6.27
CA TYR A 103 -10.02 -12.65 6.47
C TYR A 103 -9.32 -12.20 7.76
N PRO A 104 -9.87 -12.55 8.94
CA PRO A 104 -9.36 -12.06 10.23
C PRO A 104 -7.93 -12.54 10.56
N ASN A 105 -7.46 -13.59 9.90
CA ASN A 105 -6.11 -14.13 10.07
C ASN A 105 -5.08 -13.47 9.15
N LYS A 106 -5.50 -12.62 8.21
CA LYS A 106 -4.59 -11.85 7.36
C LYS A 106 -4.27 -10.52 8.00
N GLU A 107 -3.01 -10.16 7.94
CA GLU A 107 -2.52 -8.90 8.50
C GLU A 107 -2.86 -7.72 7.60
N LEU A 108 -2.93 -6.54 8.17
CA LEU A 108 -3.10 -5.28 7.44
C LEU A 108 -1.94 -4.35 7.78
N LEU A 109 -1.45 -3.65 6.76
CA LEU A 109 -0.49 -2.56 6.89
C LEU A 109 -1.04 -1.33 6.17
N PHE A 110 -0.80 -0.17 6.75
CA PHE A 110 -0.90 1.08 6.03
C PHE A 110 0.50 1.47 5.58
N THR A 111 0.73 1.65 4.29
CA THR A 111 2.09 1.68 3.74
C THR A 111 2.46 2.98 3.08
N GLU A 112 1.49 3.85 2.78
CA GLU A 112 1.81 5.15 2.19
C GLU A 112 0.72 6.19 2.38
N THR A 113 1.15 7.38 2.72
CA THR A 113 0.46 8.66 2.52
C THR A 113 1.48 9.77 2.50
N SER A 114 1.16 10.90 1.85
CA SER A 114 1.97 12.11 1.90
C SER A 114 1.11 13.36 1.90
N ILE A 115 1.69 14.46 2.32
CA ILE A 115 1.10 15.79 2.18
C ILE A 115 1.72 16.52 1.00
N GLY A 116 0.94 17.37 0.36
CA GLY A 116 1.39 18.10 -0.80
C GLY A 116 0.41 19.20 -1.21
N THR A 117 0.56 19.70 -2.42
CA THR A 117 -0.27 20.79 -2.94
C THR A 117 -1.74 20.43 -3.06
N TRP A 118 -2.05 19.15 -3.29
CA TRP A 118 -3.42 18.66 -3.51
C TRP A 118 -4.28 18.57 -2.25
N ASN A 119 -3.67 18.63 -1.07
CA ASN A 119 -4.38 18.46 0.20
C ASN A 119 -4.05 19.54 1.24
N SER A 120 -3.75 20.75 0.78
CA SER A 120 -3.40 21.87 1.65
C SER A 120 -2.21 21.57 2.59
N GLY A 121 -1.18 20.91 2.07
CA GLY A 121 -0.06 20.39 2.85
C GLY A 121 0.76 21.44 3.61
N ARG A 122 0.56 22.75 3.34
CA ARG A 122 1.17 23.84 4.11
C ARG A 122 0.35 24.26 5.33
N ASP A 123 -0.89 23.82 5.44
CA ASP A 123 -1.72 23.98 6.63
C ASP A 123 -1.40 22.85 7.61
N LEU A 124 -0.36 23.05 8.41
CA LEU A 124 0.17 22.02 9.30
C LEU A 124 -0.84 21.58 10.37
N GLU A 125 -1.69 22.50 10.85
CA GLU A 125 -2.72 22.15 11.84
C GLU A 125 -3.76 21.20 11.24
N ALA A 126 -4.33 21.59 10.08
CA ALA A 126 -5.29 20.75 9.39
C ALA A 126 -4.69 19.38 8.99
N ARG A 127 -3.42 19.35 8.57
CA ARG A 127 -2.74 18.09 8.22
C ARG A 127 -2.51 17.22 9.43
N LEU A 128 -2.03 17.79 10.54
CA LEU A 128 -1.81 17.03 11.76
C LEU A 128 -3.11 16.39 12.28
N LEU A 129 -4.20 17.16 12.30
CA LEU A 129 -5.51 16.63 12.72
C LEU A 129 -5.99 15.51 11.80
N ASN A 130 -5.87 15.70 10.49
CA ASN A 130 -6.23 14.68 9.52
C ASN A 130 -5.38 13.42 9.65
N ASP A 131 -4.06 13.57 9.79
CA ASP A 131 -3.15 12.44 9.90
C ASP A 131 -3.35 11.67 11.22
N MET A 132 -3.64 12.37 12.30
CA MET A 132 -4.03 11.71 13.55
C MET A 132 -5.34 10.93 13.41
N GLU A 133 -6.34 11.49 12.74
CA GLU A 133 -7.62 10.84 12.53
C GLU A 133 -7.52 9.65 11.55
N GLU A 134 -6.95 9.87 10.38
CA GLU A 134 -6.98 8.90 9.28
C GLU A 134 -5.88 7.85 9.39
N ILE A 135 -4.70 8.24 9.89
CA ILE A 135 -3.53 7.37 9.91
C ILE A 135 -3.29 6.81 11.30
N ALA A 136 -2.91 7.66 12.27
CA ALA A 136 -2.50 7.14 13.58
C ALA A 136 -3.62 6.37 14.30
N LEU A 137 -4.80 6.97 14.44
CA LEU A 137 -5.95 6.34 15.08
C LEU A 137 -6.77 5.51 14.11
N GLY A 138 -6.94 6.01 12.88
CA GLY A 138 -7.80 5.39 11.88
C GLY A 138 -7.30 4.02 11.44
N THR A 139 -6.00 3.87 11.21
CA THR A 139 -5.44 2.56 10.81
C THR A 139 -5.35 1.61 11.98
N ALA A 140 -4.91 2.08 13.16
CA ALA A 140 -4.80 1.24 14.35
C ALA A 140 -6.15 0.69 14.81
N ASN A 141 -7.20 1.53 14.81
CA ASN A 141 -8.56 1.11 15.15
C ASN A 141 -9.21 0.21 14.09
N ASN A 142 -8.61 0.08 12.92
CA ASN A 142 -9.06 -0.76 11.82
C ASN A 142 -8.06 -1.89 11.50
N TRP A 143 -7.39 -2.41 12.53
CA TRP A 143 -6.60 -3.65 12.50
C TRP A 143 -5.27 -3.58 11.76
N CYS A 144 -4.81 -2.41 11.33
CA CYS A 144 -3.46 -2.28 10.81
C CYS A 144 -2.42 -2.52 11.92
N ARG A 145 -1.40 -3.28 11.62
CA ARG A 145 -0.28 -3.56 12.52
C ARG A 145 0.76 -2.46 12.55
N GLY A 146 0.70 -1.54 11.61
CA GLY A 146 1.60 -0.40 11.51
C GLY A 146 1.18 0.54 10.41
N ALA A 147 1.72 1.74 10.47
CA ALA A 147 1.57 2.76 9.45
C ALA A 147 2.95 3.27 9.03
N ILE A 148 3.13 3.40 7.73
CA ILE A 148 4.31 3.96 7.09
C ILE A 148 3.82 5.14 6.25
N VAL A 149 4.56 6.23 6.28
CA VAL A 149 4.22 7.42 5.52
C VAL A 149 5.26 7.68 4.44
N TRP A 150 4.82 8.26 3.33
CA TRP A 150 5.70 8.65 2.25
C TRP A 150 6.38 9.95 2.61
N ASN A 151 7.54 9.74 3.03
CA ASN A 151 8.72 10.51 3.26
C ASN A 151 8.74 11.25 4.60
N LEU A 152 9.89 11.22 5.23
CA LEU A 152 10.13 11.91 6.50
C LEU A 152 10.09 13.42 6.31
N MET A 153 10.74 13.92 5.27
CA MET A 153 10.76 15.32 4.92
C MET A 153 11.18 15.49 3.46
N LEU A 154 10.47 16.34 2.75
CA LEU A 154 10.81 16.78 1.41
C LEU A 154 11.00 18.30 1.40
N ASP A 155 11.80 18.78 0.46
CA ASP A 155 12.03 20.21 0.24
C ASP A 155 10.75 20.90 -0.26
N SER A 156 10.46 22.12 0.22
CA SER A 156 9.30 22.90 -0.20
C SER A 156 9.31 23.30 -1.68
N ASP A 157 10.49 23.22 -2.31
CA ASP A 157 10.71 23.59 -3.71
C ASP A 157 10.84 22.38 -4.64
N LEU A 158 10.28 21.22 -4.29
CA LEU A 158 10.18 20.01 -5.09
C LEU A 158 10.86 18.76 -4.45
N GLY A 159 11.18 18.83 -3.18
CA GLY A 159 11.73 17.70 -2.45
C GLY A 159 13.24 17.54 -2.62
N PRO A 160 13.87 16.52 -2.11
CA PRO A 160 15.27 16.22 -2.34
C PRO A 160 15.50 15.79 -3.78
N VAL A 161 14.96 16.53 -4.74
CA VAL A 161 14.59 15.99 -6.02
C VAL A 161 15.31 16.73 -7.11
N SER A 162 15.98 15.97 -7.92
CA SER A 162 16.15 16.34 -9.32
C SER A 162 14.81 16.15 -10.05
N PRO A 163 14.34 17.12 -10.87
CA PRO A 163 13.14 16.93 -11.70
C PRO A 163 13.19 15.74 -12.63
N SER A 164 14.34 15.10 -12.76
CA SER A 164 14.60 13.96 -13.65
C SER A 164 14.53 12.60 -12.95
N ASP A 165 14.42 12.55 -11.63
CA ASP A 165 14.49 11.27 -10.89
C ASP A 165 13.12 10.61 -10.66
N GLY A 166 12.04 11.21 -11.14
CA GLY A 166 10.71 10.65 -11.03
C GLY A 166 10.03 10.83 -9.68
N SER A 167 10.67 11.50 -8.71
CA SER A 167 10.06 11.77 -7.41
C SER A 167 8.89 12.74 -7.53
N CYS A 168 7.99 12.71 -6.55
CA CYS A 168 6.81 13.57 -6.55
C CYS A 168 7.19 15.06 -6.46
N LYS A 169 6.80 15.82 -7.48
CA LYS A 169 7.10 17.26 -7.57
C LYS A 169 6.20 18.13 -6.69
N THR A 170 5.19 17.56 -6.10
CA THR A 170 4.15 18.28 -5.35
C THR A 170 4.02 17.80 -3.90
N CYS A 171 4.82 16.82 -3.49
CA CYS A 171 4.84 16.29 -2.13
C CYS A 171 5.72 17.16 -1.21
N TYR A 172 5.31 17.27 0.05
CA TYR A 172 6.07 17.98 1.10
C TYR A 172 6.63 17.03 2.18
N GLY A 173 6.37 15.76 2.07
CA GLY A 173 6.65 14.76 3.10
C GLY A 173 5.40 14.45 3.93
N ALA A 174 5.61 13.97 5.13
CA ALA A 174 4.53 13.59 6.03
C ALA A 174 4.78 14.14 7.44
#